data_e4cdc114cc8b1b83eaec87f29ae1c042
#
_entry.id   e4cdc114cc8b1b83eaec87f29ae1c042
#
_cell.length_a   1.000
_cell.length_b   1.000
_cell.length_c   1.000
_cell.angle_alpha   90.00
_cell.angle_beta   90.00
_cell.angle_gamma   90.00
#
_symmetry.space_group_name_H-M   'P 1'
#
loop_
_entity.id
_entity.type
_entity.pdbx_description
1 polymer ?
#
loop_
_entity_poly.entity_id
_entity_poly.type
_entity_poly.pdbx_seq_one_letter_code
_entity_poly.pdbx_strand_id
1 'polypeptide(L)'
;MMEELMTPSLVVENARTEAGEIVSLILNNDRIAAIGPNAAAGIDPAVPRFDGAGGLLCLPFVDGHIHLDKTLIGLPFIPHIPGDTVAKRIEAEKSLRRTVALPVEARGGALLEKLAAYGTLSVRSHVDIDTEVGLKGLEAVLSLKQSHGHLVDIQTVAFPQSGVLRNPGTAGLLDAAIAAGADLVGGLDPAGIDNDVTGHLDAIFSVAGKYGVGLDIHLHDGGALGAFELRQIADRTAALGLEGKVVVSHAFCLGELDDAEFGRTAAALAGSGVAIMTSAPGAVPMPPVKRLAAAGVRLFCANDNIRDAWSPFGNGDMLERVGILCDRQDFRSDEDLAAAFRLATQASAEILGRSVGPLQAGSPADFIILPAASLAEAVATRPLDRTVFRGGAIIARGGRLVV
;
A
#
# COMPACT_ATOMS: atom_id res chain seq x y z
N MET A 1 30.93 -25.51 -18.27
CA MET A 1 30.83 -24.21 -17.63
C MET A 1 30.72 -24.50 -16.14
N MET A 2 31.78 -24.24 -15.37
CA MET A 2 31.75 -24.37 -13.92
C MET A 2 30.76 -23.26 -13.43
N GLU A 3 29.66 -23.66 -12.76
CA GLU A 3 28.94 -22.74 -11.87
C GLU A 3 29.98 -22.12 -10.94
N GLU A 4 30.19 -20.82 -11.05
CA GLU A 4 30.87 -20.08 -9.99
C GLU A 4 30.10 -20.36 -8.70
N LEU A 5 30.68 -21.13 -7.82
CA LEU A 5 30.23 -21.33 -6.44
C LEU A 5 30.26 -19.95 -5.76
N MET A 6 29.19 -19.17 -5.94
CA MET A 6 29.07 -17.89 -5.26
C MET A 6 29.04 -18.16 -3.76
N THR A 7 30.00 -17.60 -3.04
CA THR A 7 30.11 -17.76 -1.57
C THR A 7 28.86 -17.15 -0.93
N PRO A 8 28.15 -17.89 -0.05
CA PRO A 8 27.02 -17.34 0.69
C PRO A 8 27.40 -16.08 1.46
N SER A 9 26.55 -15.06 1.41
CA SER A 9 26.77 -13.80 2.14
C SER A 9 26.26 -13.86 3.58
N LEU A 10 25.19 -14.66 3.83
CA LEU A 10 24.57 -14.83 5.13
C LEU A 10 23.79 -16.15 5.17
N VAL A 11 23.80 -16.81 6.30
CA VAL A 11 22.93 -17.94 6.64
C VAL A 11 21.91 -17.47 7.66
N VAL A 12 20.62 -17.64 7.37
CA VAL A 12 19.52 -17.46 8.32
C VAL A 12 19.10 -18.83 8.81
N GLU A 13 19.20 -19.09 10.10
CA GLU A 13 18.86 -20.37 10.71
C GLU A 13 17.59 -20.28 11.56
N ASN A 14 16.97 -21.41 11.84
CA ASN A 14 15.83 -21.50 12.76
C ASN A 14 14.67 -20.54 12.41
N ALA A 15 14.40 -20.29 11.12
CA ALA A 15 13.20 -19.59 10.69
C ALA A 15 12.03 -20.57 10.54
N ARG A 16 10.81 -20.14 10.83
CA ARG A 16 9.60 -20.96 10.72
C ARG A 16 8.81 -20.54 9.49
N THR A 17 8.42 -21.48 8.64
CA THR A 17 7.50 -21.23 7.51
C THR A 17 6.06 -21.10 8.00
N GLU A 18 5.15 -20.58 7.12
CA GLU A 18 3.70 -20.56 7.41
C GLU A 18 3.11 -21.97 7.66
N ALA A 19 3.72 -23.01 7.08
CA ALA A 19 3.34 -24.41 7.33
C ALA A 19 3.84 -24.96 8.67
N GLY A 20 4.61 -24.18 9.45
CA GLY A 20 5.16 -24.56 10.75
C GLY A 20 6.50 -25.27 10.69
N GLU A 21 7.08 -25.49 9.52
CA GLU A 21 8.36 -26.15 9.33
C GLU A 21 9.51 -25.21 9.72
N ILE A 22 10.52 -25.73 10.44
CA ILE A 22 11.74 -24.99 10.73
C ILE A 22 12.73 -25.17 9.58
N VAL A 23 13.18 -24.05 9.04
CA VAL A 23 14.05 -23.99 7.86
C VAL A 23 15.27 -23.08 8.10
N SER A 24 16.28 -23.28 7.27
CA SER A 24 17.38 -22.32 7.09
C SER A 24 17.32 -21.74 5.69
N LEU A 25 17.78 -20.48 5.54
CA LEU A 25 17.96 -19.82 4.26
C LEU A 25 19.44 -19.54 4.04
N ILE A 26 19.89 -19.78 2.82
CA ILE A 26 21.20 -19.34 2.35
C ILE A 26 20.98 -18.11 1.48
N LEU A 27 21.57 -16.99 1.88
CA LEU A 27 21.52 -15.76 1.10
C LEU A 27 22.80 -15.58 0.31
N ASN A 28 22.63 -15.18 -0.93
CA ASN A 28 23.70 -14.84 -1.84
C ASN A 28 23.47 -13.42 -2.34
N ASN A 29 24.07 -12.44 -1.65
CA ASN A 29 23.75 -11.03 -1.82
C ASN A 29 22.23 -10.78 -1.71
N ASP A 30 21.61 -10.27 -2.78
CA ASP A 30 20.21 -9.89 -2.83
C ASP A 30 19.21 -11.03 -3.11
N ARG A 31 19.69 -12.29 -3.15
CA ARG A 31 18.87 -13.47 -3.50
C ARG A 31 18.92 -14.57 -2.43
N ILE A 32 17.82 -15.28 -2.32
CA ILE A 32 17.76 -16.56 -1.60
C ILE A 32 18.36 -17.62 -2.52
N ALA A 33 19.53 -18.16 -2.14
CA ALA A 33 20.17 -19.23 -2.92
C ALA A 33 19.56 -20.61 -2.62
N ALA A 34 19.18 -20.85 -1.35
CA ALA A 34 18.53 -22.07 -0.92
C ALA A 34 17.64 -21.81 0.31
N ILE A 35 16.59 -22.61 0.47
CA ILE A 35 15.73 -22.64 1.65
C ILE A 35 15.29 -24.07 1.93
N GLY A 36 15.31 -24.50 3.18
CA GLY A 36 14.85 -25.81 3.61
C GLY A 36 15.40 -26.23 4.95
N PRO A 37 14.94 -27.35 5.54
CA PRO A 37 15.35 -27.82 6.86
C PRO A 37 16.86 -28.04 7.00
N ASN A 38 17.52 -28.49 5.92
CA ASN A 38 18.94 -28.82 5.88
C ASN A 38 19.75 -27.86 4.98
N ALA A 39 19.20 -26.71 4.58
CA ALA A 39 19.87 -25.81 3.63
C ALA A 39 21.25 -25.34 4.15
N ALA A 40 21.41 -25.16 5.47
CA ALA A 40 22.66 -24.74 6.09
C ALA A 40 23.69 -25.86 6.26
N ALA A 41 23.35 -27.12 5.93
CA ALA A 41 24.27 -28.26 6.10
C ALA A 41 25.49 -28.13 5.16
N GLY A 42 26.70 -28.23 5.73
CA GLY A 42 27.93 -28.15 4.97
C GLY A 42 28.38 -26.75 4.58
N ILE A 43 27.67 -25.69 4.97
CA ILE A 43 28.10 -24.31 4.76
C ILE A 43 29.23 -23.97 5.73
N ASP A 44 30.29 -23.34 5.21
CA ASP A 44 31.46 -22.92 5.98
C ASP A 44 31.03 -22.17 7.26
N PRO A 45 31.49 -22.57 8.44
CA PRO A 45 31.20 -21.87 9.70
C PRO A 45 31.66 -20.40 9.73
N ALA A 46 32.59 -20.00 8.86
CA ALA A 46 33.04 -18.61 8.73
C ALA A 46 32.00 -17.70 8.08
N VAL A 47 30.99 -18.25 7.38
CA VAL A 47 29.91 -17.47 6.83
C VAL A 47 29.05 -16.86 7.94
N PRO A 48 28.75 -15.55 7.91
CA PRO A 48 27.92 -14.91 8.91
C PRO A 48 26.59 -15.64 9.09
N ARG A 49 26.10 -15.71 10.34
CA ARG A 49 24.85 -16.40 10.67
C ARG A 49 23.92 -15.51 11.47
N PHE A 50 22.64 -15.63 11.18
CA PHE A 50 21.55 -15.02 11.93
C PHE A 50 20.61 -16.12 12.42
N ASP A 51 20.36 -16.16 13.72
CA ASP A 51 19.38 -17.07 14.32
C ASP A 51 17.99 -16.44 14.32
N GLY A 52 17.06 -17.02 13.57
CA GLY A 52 15.66 -16.62 13.51
C GLY A 52 14.84 -16.99 14.75
N ALA A 53 15.43 -17.73 15.71
CA ALA A 53 14.85 -18.10 16.99
C ALA A 53 13.46 -18.76 16.90
N GLY A 54 13.19 -19.49 15.82
CA GLY A 54 11.88 -20.11 15.54
C GLY A 54 10.79 -19.11 15.08
N GLY A 55 11.17 -17.87 14.81
CA GLY A 55 10.25 -16.83 14.34
C GLY A 55 9.71 -17.09 12.95
N LEU A 56 8.51 -16.58 12.69
CA LEU A 56 7.78 -16.73 11.44
C LEU A 56 8.45 -15.96 10.30
N LEU A 57 8.82 -16.66 9.26
CA LEU A 57 9.34 -16.13 8.01
C LEU A 57 8.15 -15.74 7.11
N CYS A 58 8.06 -14.48 6.73
CA CYS A 58 6.96 -14.01 5.87
C CYS A 58 7.44 -12.95 4.86
N LEU A 59 6.60 -12.71 3.86
CA LEU A 59 6.78 -11.62 2.90
C LEU A 59 6.78 -10.28 3.61
N PRO A 60 7.49 -9.27 3.07
CA PRO A 60 7.43 -7.91 3.59
C PRO A 60 6.04 -7.31 3.40
N PHE A 61 5.70 -6.34 4.24
CA PHE A 61 4.49 -5.56 4.06
C PHE A 61 4.59 -4.65 2.84
N VAL A 62 3.43 -4.41 2.24
CA VAL A 62 3.24 -3.46 1.15
C VAL A 62 2.11 -2.53 1.52
N ASP A 63 2.40 -1.24 1.61
CA ASP A 63 1.41 -0.21 1.87
C ASP A 63 0.95 0.42 0.55
N GLY A 64 -0.12 -0.15 0.00
CA GLY A 64 -0.60 0.19 -1.34
C GLY A 64 -1.33 1.52 -1.45
N HIS A 65 -1.43 2.29 -0.34
CA HIS A 65 -2.10 3.59 -0.34
C HIS A 65 -1.66 4.44 0.85
N ILE A 66 -0.81 5.43 0.61
CA ILE A 66 -0.36 6.43 1.59
C ILE A 66 -0.25 7.81 0.93
N HIS A 67 0.06 8.83 1.74
CA HIS A 67 0.29 10.21 1.32
C HIS A 67 1.60 10.73 1.92
N LEU A 68 2.73 10.54 1.22
CA LEU A 68 4.05 10.98 1.70
C LEU A 68 4.19 12.50 1.77
N ASP A 69 3.50 13.21 0.90
CA ASP A 69 3.51 14.67 0.83
C ASP A 69 2.71 15.34 1.96
N LYS A 70 1.78 14.62 2.60
CA LYS A 70 0.87 15.15 3.63
C LYS A 70 1.32 14.91 5.05
N THR A 71 2.05 13.81 5.31
CA THR A 71 2.40 13.41 6.67
C THR A 71 3.07 14.51 7.47
N LEU A 72 2.81 14.57 8.78
CA LEU A 72 3.43 15.44 9.75
C LEU A 72 4.46 14.71 10.62
N ILE A 73 4.86 13.51 10.24
CA ILE A 73 5.93 12.75 10.89
C ILE A 73 7.22 13.60 10.83
N GLY A 74 7.97 13.61 11.93
CA GLY A 74 9.15 14.47 12.09
C GLY A 74 8.86 15.85 12.68
N LEU A 75 7.58 16.25 12.79
CA LEU A 75 7.16 17.48 13.46
C LEU A 75 6.67 17.22 14.89
N PRO A 76 6.72 18.21 15.79
CA PRO A 76 5.93 18.20 17.02
C PRO A 76 4.45 17.95 16.71
N PHE A 77 3.71 17.43 17.70
CA PHE A 77 2.28 17.19 17.51
C PHE A 77 1.55 18.51 17.15
N ILE A 78 0.85 18.49 16.02
CA ILE A 78 -0.01 19.58 15.56
C ILE A 78 -1.46 19.18 15.87
N PRO A 79 -2.23 20.01 16.60
CA PRO A 79 -3.63 19.73 16.87
C PRO A 79 -4.44 19.52 15.58
N HIS A 80 -5.20 18.45 15.54
CA HIS A 80 -6.03 18.12 14.39
C HIS A 80 -7.27 19.02 14.31
N ILE A 81 -7.57 19.52 13.12
CA ILE A 81 -8.80 20.28 12.85
C ILE A 81 -9.79 19.35 12.11
N PRO A 82 -10.86 18.87 12.77
CA PRO A 82 -11.79 17.96 12.13
C PRO A 82 -12.61 18.68 11.04
N GLY A 83 -12.92 17.96 9.96
CA GLY A 83 -13.86 18.36 8.92
C GLY A 83 -14.98 17.32 8.81
N ASP A 84 -16.22 17.76 8.68
CA ASP A 84 -17.41 16.91 8.54
C ASP A 84 -17.70 16.49 7.08
N THR A 85 -17.02 17.14 6.11
CA THR A 85 -17.11 16.80 4.68
C THR A 85 -15.74 16.72 4.05
N VAL A 86 -15.62 15.97 2.93
CA VAL A 86 -14.40 15.89 2.13
C VAL A 86 -13.90 17.30 1.76
N ALA A 87 -14.78 18.16 1.26
CA ALA A 87 -14.44 19.54 0.86
C ALA A 87 -13.86 20.37 2.01
N LYS A 88 -14.43 20.29 3.22
CA LYS A 88 -13.89 21.01 4.39
C LYS A 88 -12.53 20.46 4.83
N ARG A 89 -12.31 19.17 4.73
CA ARG A 89 -11.01 18.55 5.01
C ARG A 89 -9.94 18.99 4.01
N ILE A 90 -10.28 19.11 2.73
CA ILE A 90 -9.40 19.66 1.69
C ILE A 90 -8.98 21.10 2.04
N GLU A 91 -9.90 21.96 2.46
CA GLU A 91 -9.57 23.34 2.85
C GLU A 91 -8.73 23.43 4.13
N ALA A 92 -8.99 22.55 5.11
CA ALA A 92 -8.17 22.45 6.32
C ALA A 92 -6.73 22.01 5.97
N GLU A 93 -6.58 21.03 5.08
CA GLU A 93 -5.28 20.59 4.59
C GLU A 93 -4.53 21.70 3.86
N LYS A 94 -5.16 22.40 2.91
CA LYS A 94 -4.55 23.54 2.21
C LYS A 94 -4.06 24.62 3.19
N SER A 95 -4.86 24.92 4.22
CA SER A 95 -4.50 25.88 5.26
C SER A 95 -3.28 25.42 6.06
N LEU A 96 -3.25 24.15 6.45
CA LEU A 96 -2.13 23.55 7.17
C LEU A 96 -0.86 23.53 6.31
N ARG A 97 -0.96 23.09 5.07
CA ARG A 97 0.15 23.00 4.11
C ARG A 97 0.89 24.32 3.93
N ARG A 98 0.19 25.46 3.95
CA ARG A 98 0.79 26.80 3.87
C ARG A 98 1.61 27.18 5.11
N THR A 99 1.40 26.53 6.25
CA THR A 99 2.03 26.83 7.53
C THR A 99 3.14 25.86 7.92
N VAL A 100 3.17 24.67 7.32
CA VAL A 100 4.18 23.63 7.61
C VAL A 100 5.51 24.03 6.98
N ALA A 101 6.49 24.33 7.83
CA ALA A 101 7.82 24.79 7.39
C ALA A 101 8.74 23.63 6.99
N LEU A 102 8.54 22.41 7.56
CA LEU A 102 9.40 21.26 7.26
C LEU A 102 9.06 20.71 5.85
N PRO A 103 10.05 20.61 4.95
CA PRO A 103 9.85 20.14 3.57
C PRO A 103 9.21 18.74 3.50
N VAL A 104 8.56 18.45 2.37
CA VAL A 104 7.97 17.12 2.09
C VAL A 104 9.03 16.03 2.16
N GLU A 105 10.22 16.26 1.61
CA GLU A 105 11.35 15.33 1.62
C GLU A 105 11.73 14.91 3.05
N ALA A 106 11.78 15.85 3.97
CA ALA A 106 12.13 15.55 5.36
C ALA A 106 11.02 14.76 6.08
N ARG A 107 9.75 15.17 5.89
CA ARG A 107 8.59 14.50 6.52
C ARG A 107 8.33 13.12 5.91
N GLY A 108 8.30 13.05 4.59
CA GLY A 108 8.13 11.81 3.84
C GLY A 108 9.28 10.84 4.07
N GLY A 109 10.54 11.32 4.12
CA GLY A 109 11.71 10.51 4.46
C GLY A 109 11.59 9.89 5.85
N ALA A 110 11.25 10.69 6.86
CA ALA A 110 11.04 10.20 8.23
C ALA A 110 9.90 9.16 8.31
N LEU A 111 8.86 9.28 7.48
CA LEU A 111 7.82 8.26 7.37
C LEU A 111 8.35 7.00 6.70
N LEU A 112 9.08 7.10 5.59
CA LEU A 112 9.67 5.95 4.88
C LEU A 112 10.61 5.14 5.78
N GLU A 113 11.44 5.81 6.58
CA GLU A 113 12.30 5.16 7.57
C GLU A 113 11.50 4.36 8.60
N LYS A 114 10.37 4.90 9.08
CA LYS A 114 9.46 4.19 9.98
C LYS A 114 8.79 2.99 9.31
N LEU A 115 8.30 3.16 8.09
CA LEU A 115 7.71 2.09 7.30
C LEU A 115 8.69 0.93 7.11
N ALA A 116 9.93 1.24 6.70
CA ALA A 116 11.00 0.24 6.55
C ALA A 116 11.31 -0.45 7.89
N ALA A 117 11.40 0.30 8.98
CA ALA A 117 11.65 -0.23 10.32
C ALA A 117 10.55 -1.21 10.78
N TYR A 118 9.31 -1.03 10.30
CA TYR A 118 8.20 -1.94 10.56
C TYR A 118 8.04 -3.03 9.49
N GLY A 119 8.92 -3.09 8.50
CA GLY A 119 8.94 -4.14 7.47
C GLY A 119 8.11 -3.85 6.23
N THR A 120 7.67 -2.61 6.02
CA THR A 120 7.06 -2.20 4.76
C THR A 120 8.16 -1.85 3.76
N LEU A 121 8.29 -2.64 2.70
CA LEU A 121 9.35 -2.48 1.70
C LEU A 121 8.85 -1.93 0.34
N SER A 122 7.56 -1.75 0.20
CA SER A 122 6.97 -1.12 -1.00
C SER A 122 5.76 -0.28 -0.61
N VAL A 123 5.61 0.89 -1.24
CA VAL A 123 4.49 1.80 -1.01
C VAL A 123 3.94 2.34 -2.32
N ARG A 124 2.63 2.69 -2.32
CA ARG A 124 2.02 3.55 -3.32
C ARG A 124 1.62 4.85 -2.67
N SER A 125 2.23 5.97 -3.07
CA SER A 125 1.93 7.29 -2.54
C SER A 125 1.07 8.09 -3.49
N HIS A 126 -0.09 8.52 -3.02
CA HIS A 126 -0.90 9.54 -3.69
C HIS A 126 -0.29 10.90 -3.37
N VAL A 127 -0.05 11.70 -4.40
CA VAL A 127 0.62 13.00 -4.28
C VAL A 127 -0.27 14.08 -4.86
N ASP A 128 -0.55 15.12 -4.10
CA ASP A 128 -1.44 16.20 -4.51
C ASP A 128 -0.96 16.90 -5.76
N ILE A 129 -1.86 16.99 -6.76
CA ILE A 129 -1.69 17.72 -8.00
C ILE A 129 -2.88 18.69 -8.12
N ASP A 130 -2.63 19.97 -7.96
CA ASP A 130 -3.62 21.03 -8.16
C ASP A 130 -2.94 22.33 -8.62
N THR A 131 -3.73 23.35 -8.97
CA THR A 131 -3.21 24.63 -9.48
C THR A 131 -2.50 25.48 -8.41
N GLU A 132 -2.59 25.12 -7.11
CA GLU A 132 -1.87 25.81 -6.03
C GLU A 132 -0.46 25.22 -5.85
N VAL A 133 -0.33 23.90 -5.85
CA VAL A 133 0.96 23.23 -5.62
C VAL A 133 1.70 22.86 -6.88
N GLY A 134 0.99 22.73 -8.01
CA GLY A 134 1.58 22.25 -9.27
C GLY A 134 2.13 20.84 -9.10
N LEU A 135 3.39 20.65 -9.50
CA LEU A 135 4.10 19.37 -9.42
C LEU A 135 5.09 19.28 -8.25
N LYS A 136 5.17 20.29 -7.38
CA LYS A 136 6.20 20.35 -6.32
C LYS A 136 6.16 19.16 -5.36
N GLY A 137 4.96 18.68 -4.99
CA GLY A 137 4.81 17.49 -4.17
C GLY A 137 5.35 16.25 -4.88
N LEU A 138 5.06 16.10 -6.17
CA LEU A 138 5.56 15.00 -6.98
C LEU A 138 7.08 15.03 -7.12
N GLU A 139 7.68 16.18 -7.40
CA GLU A 139 9.14 16.36 -7.47
C GLU A 139 9.81 15.92 -6.17
N ALA A 140 9.24 16.31 -5.02
CA ALA A 140 9.73 15.90 -3.71
C ALA A 140 9.64 14.38 -3.49
N VAL A 141 8.51 13.74 -3.85
CA VAL A 141 8.34 12.29 -3.71
C VAL A 141 9.22 11.53 -4.70
N LEU A 142 9.44 12.04 -5.91
CA LEU A 142 10.40 11.44 -6.85
C LEU A 142 11.85 11.54 -6.33
N SER A 143 12.21 12.63 -5.64
CA SER A 143 13.50 12.74 -4.93
C SER A 143 13.60 11.69 -3.81
N LEU A 144 12.52 11.46 -3.04
CA LEU A 144 12.46 10.39 -2.04
C LEU A 144 12.61 9.00 -2.67
N LYS A 145 12.01 8.75 -3.83
CA LYS A 145 12.16 7.49 -4.58
C LYS A 145 13.64 7.19 -4.90
N GLN A 146 14.44 8.23 -5.17
CA GLN A 146 15.89 8.08 -5.41
C GLN A 146 16.67 7.89 -4.11
N SER A 147 16.44 8.72 -3.11
CA SER A 147 17.24 8.73 -1.87
C SER A 147 16.93 7.56 -0.93
N HIS A 148 15.67 7.08 -0.87
CA HIS A 148 15.21 6.01 0.01
C HIS A 148 14.92 4.68 -0.70
N GLY A 149 15.21 4.56 -1.99
CA GLY A 149 14.98 3.32 -2.76
C GLY A 149 15.73 2.10 -2.23
N HIS A 150 16.80 2.32 -1.47
CA HIS A 150 17.51 1.25 -0.76
C HIS A 150 16.72 0.68 0.43
N LEU A 151 15.74 1.40 0.96
CA LEU A 151 14.84 0.97 2.04
C LEU A 151 13.47 0.54 1.52
N VAL A 152 12.83 1.37 0.69
CA VAL A 152 11.43 1.20 0.28
C VAL A 152 11.27 1.56 -1.19
N ASP A 153 10.61 0.70 -1.95
CA ASP A 153 10.20 1.02 -3.32
C ASP A 153 8.95 1.91 -3.31
N ILE A 154 8.96 2.98 -4.08
CA ILE A 154 7.86 3.94 -4.15
C ILE A 154 7.21 3.92 -5.53
N GLN A 155 5.88 3.72 -5.58
CA GLN A 155 5.04 3.97 -6.72
C GLN A 155 4.21 5.23 -6.45
N THR A 156 4.06 6.11 -7.44
CA THR A 156 3.41 7.41 -7.28
C THR A 156 2.10 7.51 -8.06
N VAL A 157 1.10 8.15 -7.46
CA VAL A 157 -0.17 8.48 -8.10
C VAL A 157 -0.31 10.00 -8.17
N ALA A 158 -0.49 10.55 -9.35
CA ALA A 158 -0.83 11.97 -9.54
C ALA A 158 -2.28 12.20 -9.10
N PHE A 159 -2.48 12.77 -7.90
CA PHE A 159 -3.76 12.79 -7.20
C PHE A 159 -4.43 14.17 -7.25
N PRO A 160 -5.60 14.33 -7.91
CA PRO A 160 -6.29 15.61 -8.04
C PRO A 160 -7.16 15.91 -6.80
N GLN A 161 -6.54 16.13 -5.63
CA GLN A 161 -7.22 16.35 -4.35
C GLN A 161 -8.25 17.48 -4.40
N SER A 162 -8.06 18.49 -5.24
CA SER A 162 -8.94 19.66 -5.36
C SER A 162 -10.02 19.49 -6.45
N GLY A 163 -10.15 18.29 -7.04
CA GLY A 163 -10.98 17.98 -8.18
C GLY A 163 -10.26 18.22 -9.52
N VAL A 164 -10.78 17.63 -10.58
CA VAL A 164 -10.25 17.75 -11.95
C VAL A 164 -10.92 18.88 -12.68
N LEU A 165 -12.26 18.92 -12.65
CA LEU A 165 -13.10 19.90 -13.36
C LEU A 165 -13.35 21.13 -12.50
N ARG A 166 -13.61 20.94 -11.22
CA ARG A 166 -13.82 22.03 -10.25
C ARG A 166 -12.59 22.91 -10.07
N ASN A 167 -11.41 22.40 -10.35
CA ASN A 167 -10.13 23.13 -10.33
C ASN A 167 -9.56 23.22 -11.76
N PRO A 168 -10.01 24.21 -12.59
CA PRO A 168 -9.61 24.31 -13.98
C PRO A 168 -8.10 24.40 -14.14
N GLY A 169 -7.52 23.57 -15.01
CA GLY A 169 -6.10 23.41 -15.22
C GLY A 169 -5.51 22.10 -14.63
N THR A 170 -6.21 21.46 -13.68
CA THR A 170 -5.74 20.22 -13.05
C THR A 170 -5.60 19.07 -14.07
N ALA A 171 -6.49 18.93 -15.04
CA ALA A 171 -6.37 17.90 -16.08
C ALA A 171 -5.02 18.02 -16.86
N GLY A 172 -4.62 19.25 -17.19
CA GLY A 172 -3.30 19.51 -17.81
C GLY A 172 -2.13 19.22 -16.87
N LEU A 173 -2.29 19.44 -15.57
CA LEU A 173 -1.28 19.11 -14.57
C LEU A 173 -1.17 17.60 -14.35
N LEU A 174 -2.26 16.83 -14.42
CA LEU A 174 -2.20 15.35 -14.40
C LEU A 174 -1.41 14.81 -15.59
N ASP A 175 -1.66 15.33 -16.80
CA ASP A 175 -0.89 14.99 -18.00
C ASP A 175 0.60 15.30 -17.81
N ALA A 176 0.92 16.49 -17.29
CA ALA A 176 2.30 16.90 -16.99
C ALA A 176 2.94 16.04 -15.88
N ALA A 177 2.17 15.62 -14.87
CA ALA A 177 2.66 14.78 -13.78
C ALA A 177 3.08 13.38 -14.28
N ILE A 178 2.30 12.76 -15.17
CA ILE A 178 2.67 11.47 -15.78
C ILE A 178 3.90 11.65 -16.66
N ALA A 179 3.94 12.72 -17.47
CA ALA A 179 5.14 13.04 -18.29
C ALA A 179 6.39 13.29 -17.42
N ALA A 180 6.24 13.78 -16.20
CA ALA A 180 7.33 14.01 -15.23
C ALA A 180 7.74 12.74 -14.45
N GLY A 181 7.03 11.62 -14.62
CA GLY A 181 7.41 10.32 -14.03
C GLY A 181 6.50 9.82 -12.90
N ALA A 182 5.30 10.38 -12.75
CA ALA A 182 4.29 9.72 -11.93
C ALA A 182 3.85 8.40 -12.57
N ASP A 183 3.64 7.37 -11.73
CA ASP A 183 3.39 6.00 -12.20
C ASP A 183 1.91 5.77 -12.58
N LEU A 184 0.96 6.45 -11.92
CA LEU A 184 -0.49 6.29 -12.12
C LEU A 184 -1.22 7.64 -12.09
N VAL A 185 -2.42 7.65 -12.67
CA VAL A 185 -3.37 8.76 -12.58
C VAL A 185 -4.33 8.52 -11.41
N GLY A 186 -4.57 9.56 -10.61
CA GLY A 186 -5.58 9.57 -9.54
C GLY A 186 -6.93 10.14 -9.99
N GLY A 187 -7.91 10.00 -9.12
CA GLY A 187 -9.23 10.63 -9.20
C GLY A 187 -9.79 10.82 -7.81
N LEU A 188 -10.82 11.67 -7.66
CA LEU A 188 -11.50 11.92 -6.39
C LEU A 188 -12.96 12.25 -6.61
N ASP A 189 -13.86 11.42 -6.02
CA ASP A 189 -15.30 11.68 -5.88
C ASP A 189 -15.92 12.42 -7.10
N PRO A 190 -16.07 11.73 -8.25
CA PRO A 190 -16.48 12.39 -9.49
C PRO A 190 -17.79 13.18 -9.37
N ALA A 191 -18.77 12.68 -8.62
CA ALA A 191 -19.99 13.41 -8.33
C ALA A 191 -19.80 14.38 -7.15
N GLY A 192 -19.24 13.93 -6.03
CA GLY A 192 -19.20 14.70 -4.79
C GLY A 192 -18.29 15.93 -4.87
N ILE A 193 -17.22 15.90 -5.64
CA ILE A 193 -16.28 17.01 -5.82
C ILE A 193 -16.49 17.75 -7.12
N ASP A 194 -16.50 17.06 -8.26
CA ASP A 194 -16.60 17.72 -9.58
C ASP A 194 -18.03 17.94 -10.05
N ASN A 195 -19.02 17.27 -9.44
CA ASN A 195 -20.43 17.30 -9.82
C ASN A 195 -20.69 16.90 -11.30
N ASP A 196 -19.76 16.12 -11.87
CA ASP A 196 -19.83 15.61 -13.24
C ASP A 196 -19.03 14.29 -13.33
N VAL A 197 -19.75 13.17 -13.17
CA VAL A 197 -19.16 11.83 -13.19
C VAL A 197 -18.51 11.52 -14.54
N THR A 198 -19.21 11.83 -15.62
CA THR A 198 -18.75 11.56 -16.98
C THR A 198 -17.51 12.37 -17.31
N GLY A 199 -17.56 13.69 -17.12
CA GLY A 199 -16.43 14.58 -17.42
C GLY A 199 -15.20 14.29 -16.60
N HIS A 200 -15.37 14.01 -15.28
CA HIS A 200 -14.24 13.61 -14.41
C HIS A 200 -13.58 12.33 -14.91
N LEU A 201 -14.37 11.26 -15.10
CA LEU A 201 -13.83 9.97 -15.51
C LEU A 201 -13.22 10.04 -16.92
N ASP A 202 -13.84 10.74 -17.85
CA ASP A 202 -13.28 10.91 -19.21
C ASP A 202 -11.93 11.63 -19.16
N ALA A 203 -11.76 12.64 -18.30
CA ALA A 203 -10.51 13.35 -18.14
C ALA A 203 -9.38 12.44 -17.62
N ILE A 204 -9.62 11.72 -16.52
CA ILE A 204 -8.56 10.87 -15.90
C ILE A 204 -8.25 9.63 -16.76
N PHE A 205 -9.26 8.96 -17.33
CA PHE A 205 -9.07 7.81 -18.22
C PHE A 205 -8.41 8.20 -19.55
N SER A 206 -8.65 9.42 -20.05
CA SER A 206 -7.95 9.94 -21.25
C SER A 206 -6.45 10.07 -21.00
N VAL A 207 -6.04 10.62 -19.84
CA VAL A 207 -4.62 10.70 -19.48
C VAL A 207 -4.02 9.30 -19.31
N ALA A 208 -4.71 8.42 -18.58
CA ALA A 208 -4.24 7.05 -18.38
C ALA A 208 -4.08 6.29 -19.72
N GLY A 209 -5.04 6.39 -20.62
CA GLY A 209 -4.99 5.78 -21.95
C GLY A 209 -3.87 6.35 -22.84
N LYS A 210 -3.64 7.67 -22.78
CA LYS A 210 -2.55 8.34 -23.53
C LYS A 210 -1.17 7.77 -23.19
N TYR A 211 -0.92 7.48 -21.90
CA TYR A 211 0.37 7.00 -21.42
C TYR A 211 0.45 5.49 -21.19
N GLY A 212 -0.68 4.77 -21.28
CA GLY A 212 -0.77 3.33 -21.00
C GLY A 212 -0.58 2.98 -19.52
N VAL A 213 -0.80 3.94 -18.62
CA VAL A 213 -0.68 3.76 -17.16
C VAL A 213 -1.99 3.37 -16.51
N GLY A 214 -1.94 2.89 -15.26
CA GLY A 214 -3.12 2.56 -14.46
C GLY A 214 -3.74 3.78 -13.74
N LEU A 215 -4.83 3.52 -13.02
CA LEU A 215 -5.53 4.51 -12.19
C LEU A 215 -5.66 4.03 -10.75
N ASP A 216 -5.68 4.99 -9.81
CA ASP A 216 -6.07 4.75 -8.41
C ASP A 216 -6.98 5.89 -7.94
N ILE A 217 -8.29 5.61 -7.83
CA ILE A 217 -9.35 6.61 -7.67
C ILE A 217 -9.88 6.56 -6.25
N HIS A 218 -9.86 7.68 -5.53
CA HIS A 218 -10.56 7.83 -4.25
C HIS A 218 -12.07 7.95 -4.49
N LEU A 219 -12.86 7.17 -3.80
CA LEU A 219 -14.32 7.21 -3.88
C LEU A 219 -14.95 7.15 -2.48
N HIS A 220 -15.46 8.29 -2.00
CA HIS A 220 -16.17 8.42 -0.74
C HIS A 220 -17.69 8.60 -0.94
N ASP A 221 -18.15 8.87 -2.17
CA ASP A 221 -19.57 8.99 -2.50
C ASP A 221 -20.32 7.72 -2.09
N GLY A 222 -21.42 7.91 -1.32
CA GLY A 222 -22.13 6.81 -0.65
C GLY A 222 -23.26 6.20 -1.48
N GLY A 223 -23.80 5.10 -1.00
CA GLY A 223 -25.03 4.46 -1.46
C GLY A 223 -25.10 4.18 -2.96
N ALA A 224 -26.28 4.43 -3.55
CA ALA A 224 -26.53 4.16 -4.96
C ALA A 224 -25.69 5.04 -5.91
N LEU A 225 -25.28 6.23 -5.47
CA LEU A 225 -24.43 7.12 -6.26
C LEU A 225 -23.04 6.51 -6.43
N GLY A 226 -22.37 6.14 -5.33
CA GLY A 226 -21.06 5.51 -5.40
C GLY A 226 -21.08 4.16 -6.13
N ALA A 227 -22.16 3.38 -5.99
CA ALA A 227 -22.34 2.14 -6.75
C ALA A 227 -22.46 2.41 -8.27
N PHE A 228 -23.14 3.47 -8.67
CA PHE A 228 -23.20 3.91 -10.07
C PHE A 228 -21.79 4.28 -10.57
N GLU A 229 -21.03 5.06 -9.81
CA GLU A 229 -19.67 5.48 -10.16
C GLU A 229 -18.73 4.28 -10.29
N LEU A 230 -18.81 3.30 -9.37
CA LEU A 230 -18.04 2.06 -9.47
C LEU A 230 -18.30 1.31 -10.77
N ARG A 231 -19.55 1.21 -11.20
CA ARG A 231 -19.89 0.57 -12.48
C ARG A 231 -19.39 1.39 -13.68
N GLN A 232 -19.47 2.73 -13.63
CA GLN A 232 -18.90 3.59 -14.68
C GLN A 232 -17.38 3.46 -14.78
N ILE A 233 -16.68 3.26 -13.65
CA ILE A 233 -15.24 2.96 -13.61
C ILE A 233 -14.98 1.57 -14.22
N ALA A 234 -15.75 0.56 -13.82
CA ALA A 234 -15.63 -0.81 -14.34
C ALA A 234 -15.84 -0.86 -15.86
N ASP A 235 -16.88 -0.18 -16.39
CA ASP A 235 -17.17 -0.12 -17.81
C ASP A 235 -16.02 0.51 -18.62
N ARG A 236 -15.44 1.63 -18.13
CA ARG A 236 -14.30 2.29 -18.77
C ARG A 236 -13.03 1.46 -18.69
N THR A 237 -12.83 0.76 -17.57
CA THR A 237 -11.70 -0.14 -17.39
C THR A 237 -11.71 -1.22 -18.46
N ALA A 238 -12.84 -1.90 -18.64
CA ALA A 238 -13.03 -2.91 -19.68
C ALA A 238 -12.90 -2.34 -21.10
N ALA A 239 -13.53 -1.18 -21.36
CA ALA A 239 -13.52 -0.55 -22.68
C ALA A 239 -12.11 -0.14 -23.14
N LEU A 240 -11.21 0.16 -22.22
CA LEU A 240 -9.83 0.60 -22.50
C LEU A 240 -8.76 -0.51 -22.31
N GLY A 241 -9.16 -1.73 -21.96
CA GLY A 241 -8.22 -2.84 -21.73
C GLY A 241 -7.29 -2.59 -20.54
N LEU A 242 -7.82 -1.98 -19.46
CA LEU A 242 -7.08 -1.64 -18.25
C LEU A 242 -7.34 -2.63 -17.11
N GLU A 243 -7.82 -3.85 -17.42
CA GLU A 243 -8.10 -4.89 -16.44
C GLU A 243 -6.86 -5.16 -15.58
N GLY A 244 -7.07 -5.14 -14.27
CA GLY A 244 -5.99 -5.32 -13.29
C GLY A 244 -5.10 -4.10 -13.04
N LYS A 245 -5.31 -2.98 -13.75
CA LYS A 245 -4.55 -1.74 -13.60
C LYS A 245 -5.34 -0.60 -12.94
N VAL A 246 -6.59 -0.83 -12.57
CA VAL A 246 -7.45 0.16 -11.92
C VAL A 246 -7.76 -0.26 -10.50
N VAL A 247 -7.59 0.68 -9.59
CA VAL A 247 -7.92 0.57 -8.16
C VAL A 247 -8.96 1.63 -7.83
N VAL A 248 -9.93 1.28 -6.98
CA VAL A 248 -10.77 2.25 -6.30
C VAL A 248 -10.52 2.14 -4.80
N SER A 249 -10.10 3.24 -4.23
CA SER A 249 -9.79 3.37 -2.81
C SER A 249 -11.03 3.81 -2.04
N HIS A 250 -11.20 3.24 -0.83
CA HIS A 250 -12.31 3.47 0.11
C HIS A 250 -13.61 2.79 -0.31
N ALA A 251 -14.26 3.23 -1.37
CA ALA A 251 -15.51 2.67 -1.90
C ALA A 251 -16.57 2.41 -0.81
N PHE A 252 -16.80 3.39 0.09
CA PHE A 252 -17.65 3.26 1.28
C PHE A 252 -19.07 2.82 0.93
N CYS A 253 -19.57 3.22 -0.23
CA CYS A 253 -20.88 2.80 -0.74
C CYS A 253 -21.10 1.28 -0.68
N LEU A 254 -20.06 0.46 -0.89
CA LEU A 254 -20.18 -1.01 -0.86
C LEU A 254 -20.66 -1.56 0.49
N GLY A 255 -20.47 -0.83 1.58
CA GLY A 255 -20.98 -1.16 2.90
C GLY A 255 -22.43 -0.73 3.15
N GLU A 256 -23.05 0.01 2.21
CA GLU A 256 -24.39 0.58 2.35
C GLU A 256 -25.41 -0.05 1.41
N LEU A 257 -24.97 -0.90 0.45
CA LEU A 257 -25.83 -1.46 -0.59
C LEU A 257 -26.67 -2.63 -0.08
N ASP A 258 -27.90 -2.74 -0.57
CA ASP A 258 -28.68 -3.97 -0.46
C ASP A 258 -28.00 -5.11 -1.25
N ASP A 259 -28.47 -6.36 -1.03
CA ASP A 259 -27.84 -7.54 -1.63
C ASP A 259 -27.91 -7.55 -3.16
N ALA A 260 -28.97 -7.01 -3.75
CA ALA A 260 -29.14 -7.00 -5.21
C ALA A 260 -28.18 -6.00 -5.87
N GLU A 261 -28.08 -4.78 -5.31
CA GLU A 261 -27.18 -3.74 -5.81
C GLU A 261 -25.73 -4.10 -5.55
N PHE A 262 -25.43 -4.65 -4.36
CA PHE A 262 -24.11 -5.18 -4.05
C PHE A 262 -23.68 -6.26 -5.06
N GLY A 263 -24.55 -7.24 -5.33
CA GLY A 263 -24.25 -8.31 -6.28
C GLY A 263 -23.94 -7.80 -7.69
N ARG A 264 -24.74 -6.84 -8.21
CA ARG A 264 -24.49 -6.21 -9.51
C ARG A 264 -23.17 -5.46 -9.56
N THR A 265 -22.88 -4.68 -8.53
CA THR A 265 -21.65 -3.85 -8.46
C THR A 265 -20.41 -4.73 -8.28
N ALA A 266 -20.44 -5.73 -7.39
CA ALA A 266 -19.35 -6.67 -7.20
C ALA A 266 -19.04 -7.48 -8.47
N ALA A 267 -20.09 -7.91 -9.20
CA ALA A 267 -19.90 -8.62 -10.47
C ALA A 267 -19.22 -7.72 -11.54
N ALA A 268 -19.59 -6.44 -11.61
CA ALA A 268 -18.96 -5.48 -12.54
C ALA A 268 -17.46 -5.28 -12.18
N LEU A 269 -17.13 -5.11 -10.89
CA LEU A 269 -15.76 -4.95 -10.41
C LEU A 269 -14.91 -6.21 -10.69
N ALA A 270 -15.43 -7.39 -10.36
CA ALA A 270 -14.74 -8.65 -10.61
C ALA A 270 -14.51 -8.88 -12.11
N GLY A 271 -15.55 -8.64 -12.95
CA GLY A 271 -15.49 -8.83 -14.40
C GLY A 271 -14.51 -7.89 -15.11
N SER A 272 -14.33 -6.67 -14.59
CA SER A 272 -13.38 -5.68 -15.11
C SER A 272 -11.99 -5.74 -14.46
N GLY A 273 -11.80 -6.59 -13.43
CA GLY A 273 -10.54 -6.69 -12.70
C GLY A 273 -10.18 -5.44 -11.89
N VAL A 274 -11.15 -4.56 -11.59
CA VAL A 274 -10.96 -3.42 -10.70
C VAL A 274 -10.73 -3.91 -9.28
N ALA A 275 -9.68 -3.40 -8.63
CA ALA A 275 -9.37 -3.75 -7.24
C ALA A 275 -9.94 -2.71 -6.27
N ILE A 276 -10.24 -3.14 -5.05
CA ILE A 276 -10.74 -2.27 -3.97
C ILE A 276 -9.70 -2.18 -2.85
N MET A 277 -9.34 -0.97 -2.45
CA MET A 277 -8.53 -0.69 -1.26
C MET A 277 -9.42 -0.35 -0.07
N THR A 278 -9.06 -0.85 1.09
CA THR A 278 -9.64 -0.37 2.35
C THR A 278 -8.56 -0.05 3.38
N SER A 279 -8.68 1.12 4.01
CA SER A 279 -7.88 1.49 5.18
C SER A 279 -8.58 1.14 6.50
N ALA A 280 -9.73 0.47 6.44
CA ALA A 280 -10.58 0.15 7.60
C ALA A 280 -10.83 1.37 8.52
N PRO A 281 -11.31 2.50 7.97
CA PRO A 281 -11.47 3.73 8.76
C PRO A 281 -12.53 3.58 9.85
N GLY A 282 -12.53 4.49 10.82
CA GLY A 282 -13.34 4.45 12.03
C GLY A 282 -14.85 4.28 11.85
N ALA A 283 -15.63 5.37 11.96
CA ALA A 283 -17.08 5.33 12.06
C ALA A 283 -17.81 5.55 10.71
N VAL A 284 -17.26 5.03 9.61
CA VAL A 284 -17.89 5.12 8.28
C VAL A 284 -18.21 3.71 7.77
N PRO A 285 -19.19 3.55 6.88
CA PRO A 285 -19.38 2.30 6.14
C PRO A 285 -18.10 1.93 5.42
N MET A 286 -17.84 0.65 5.24
CA MET A 286 -16.65 0.19 4.56
C MET A 286 -16.91 -1.05 3.70
N PRO A 287 -16.09 -1.30 2.68
CA PRO A 287 -16.22 -2.48 1.83
C PRO A 287 -16.29 -3.78 2.65
N PRO A 288 -17.30 -4.62 2.47
CA PRO A 288 -17.40 -5.90 3.18
C PRO A 288 -16.43 -6.93 2.57
N VAL A 289 -15.24 -7.04 3.17
CA VAL A 289 -14.09 -7.77 2.60
C VAL A 289 -14.43 -9.21 2.21
N LYS A 290 -15.05 -10.01 3.12
CA LYS A 290 -15.40 -11.40 2.80
C LYS A 290 -16.39 -11.52 1.65
N ARG A 291 -17.39 -10.63 1.60
CA ARG A 291 -18.41 -10.66 0.54
C ARG A 291 -17.80 -10.33 -0.83
N LEU A 292 -16.93 -9.33 -0.86
CA LEU A 292 -16.22 -8.93 -2.09
C LEU A 292 -15.25 -10.02 -2.55
N ALA A 293 -14.48 -10.60 -1.64
CA ALA A 293 -13.59 -11.72 -1.95
C ALA A 293 -14.36 -12.92 -2.50
N ALA A 294 -15.51 -13.27 -1.89
CA ALA A 294 -16.38 -14.34 -2.38
C ALA A 294 -16.97 -14.05 -3.77
N ALA A 295 -17.14 -12.77 -4.12
CA ALA A 295 -17.57 -12.34 -5.47
C ALA A 295 -16.40 -12.25 -6.47
N GLY A 296 -15.18 -12.58 -6.09
CA GLY A 296 -14.00 -12.53 -6.96
C GLY A 296 -13.38 -11.14 -7.14
N VAL A 297 -13.77 -10.16 -6.34
CA VAL A 297 -13.16 -8.81 -6.36
C VAL A 297 -11.78 -8.85 -5.71
N ARG A 298 -10.79 -8.27 -6.35
CA ARG A 298 -9.44 -8.12 -5.79
C ARG A 298 -9.44 -7.06 -4.69
N LEU A 299 -8.77 -7.35 -3.58
CA LEU A 299 -8.80 -6.52 -2.37
C LEU A 299 -7.41 -6.38 -1.77
N PHE A 300 -7.15 -5.24 -1.14
CA PHE A 300 -5.98 -5.05 -0.29
C PHE A 300 -6.24 -4.04 0.84
N CYS A 301 -5.37 -4.06 1.84
CA CYS A 301 -5.40 -3.17 3.00
C CYS A 301 -4.21 -2.22 2.96
N ALA A 302 -4.42 -0.96 3.35
CA ALA A 302 -3.39 0.07 3.38
C ALA A 302 -3.61 1.05 4.55
N ASN A 303 -2.59 1.84 4.90
CA ASN A 303 -2.68 2.81 6.00
C ASN A 303 -3.51 4.05 5.66
N ASP A 304 -3.39 4.54 4.41
CA ASP A 304 -3.95 5.82 3.99
C ASP A 304 -3.26 6.99 4.73
N ASN A 305 -3.98 7.87 5.36
CA ASN A 305 -3.46 9.03 6.08
C ASN A 305 -2.73 8.64 7.38
N ILE A 306 -1.50 9.11 7.54
CA ILE A 306 -0.64 8.84 8.69
C ILE A 306 -0.21 10.17 9.32
N ARG A 307 -0.86 10.57 10.43
CA ARG A 307 -0.59 11.81 11.15
C ARG A 307 -0.48 13.01 10.21
N ASP A 308 -1.60 13.41 9.65
CA ASP A 308 -1.73 14.54 8.73
C ASP A 308 -3.02 15.34 9.01
N ALA A 309 -3.46 16.19 8.07
CA ALA A 309 -4.68 16.97 8.20
C ALA A 309 -5.97 16.13 8.18
N TRP A 310 -5.91 14.89 7.69
CA TRP A 310 -7.06 13.98 7.56
C TRP A 310 -7.20 13.04 8.74
N SER A 311 -6.07 12.63 9.33
CA SER A 311 -6.03 11.70 10.45
C SER A 311 -4.96 12.10 11.46
N PRO A 312 -5.29 12.26 12.76
CA PRO A 312 -4.30 12.45 13.82
C PRO A 312 -3.57 11.16 14.18
N PHE A 313 -4.02 10.01 13.65
CA PHE A 313 -3.56 8.68 14.01
C PHE A 313 -2.54 8.13 13.01
N GLY A 314 -1.98 6.97 13.37
CA GLY A 314 -1.11 6.16 12.55
C GLY A 314 0.36 6.34 12.89
N ASN A 315 1.08 5.25 12.78
CA ASN A 315 2.52 5.17 13.00
C ASN A 315 3.24 4.54 11.79
N GLY A 316 2.48 4.08 10.76
CA GLY A 316 2.98 3.41 9.58
C GLY A 316 3.11 1.89 9.73
N ASP A 317 2.75 1.29 10.86
CA ASP A 317 2.80 -0.15 11.04
C ASP A 317 1.62 -0.84 10.35
N MET A 318 1.87 -1.56 9.26
CA MET A 318 0.84 -2.32 8.52
C MET A 318 0.23 -3.43 9.38
N LEU A 319 0.96 -3.98 10.35
CA LEU A 319 0.41 -5.01 11.23
C LEU A 319 -0.62 -4.42 12.22
N GLU A 320 -0.43 -3.16 12.64
CA GLU A 320 -1.45 -2.40 13.38
C GLU A 320 -2.69 -2.16 12.51
N ARG A 321 -2.49 -1.78 11.24
CA ARG A 321 -3.60 -1.57 10.29
C ARG A 321 -4.40 -2.85 10.05
N VAL A 322 -3.73 -3.98 9.90
CA VAL A 322 -4.37 -5.30 9.76
C VAL A 322 -5.20 -5.63 11.00
N GLY A 323 -4.69 -5.35 12.21
CA GLY A 323 -5.45 -5.54 13.46
C GLY A 323 -6.73 -4.68 13.49
N ILE A 324 -6.65 -3.42 13.05
CA ILE A 324 -7.82 -2.52 12.93
C ILE A 324 -8.83 -3.09 11.91
N LEU A 325 -8.35 -3.59 10.76
CA LEU A 325 -9.20 -4.24 9.77
C LEU A 325 -9.95 -5.44 10.36
N CYS A 326 -9.25 -6.30 11.12
CA CYS A 326 -9.87 -7.46 11.77
C CYS A 326 -10.98 -7.04 12.73
N ASP A 327 -10.75 -6.03 13.56
CA ASP A 327 -11.77 -5.51 14.47
C ASP A 327 -12.98 -4.93 13.72
N ARG A 328 -12.74 -4.17 12.66
CA ARG A 328 -13.79 -3.53 11.86
C ARG A 328 -14.63 -4.53 11.04
N GLN A 329 -14.04 -5.66 10.62
CA GLN A 329 -14.69 -6.71 9.81
C GLN A 329 -15.19 -7.89 10.65
N ASP A 330 -15.02 -7.84 11.98
CA ASP A 330 -15.29 -8.95 12.88
C ASP A 330 -14.58 -10.26 12.46
N PHE A 331 -13.32 -10.14 12.05
CA PHE A 331 -12.47 -11.29 11.76
C PHE A 331 -11.95 -11.88 13.06
N ARG A 332 -12.29 -13.15 13.34
CA ARG A 332 -12.01 -13.78 14.64
C ARG A 332 -11.34 -15.14 14.54
N SER A 333 -11.44 -15.83 13.41
CA SER A 333 -10.77 -17.12 13.23
C SER A 333 -9.32 -16.94 12.78
N ASP A 334 -8.50 -17.96 12.98
CA ASP A 334 -7.11 -17.96 12.53
C ASP A 334 -7.01 -17.77 11.01
N GLU A 335 -7.95 -18.35 10.26
CA GLU A 335 -8.06 -18.19 8.81
C GLU A 335 -8.37 -16.75 8.42
N ASP A 336 -9.25 -16.07 9.16
CA ASP A 336 -9.58 -14.66 8.94
C ASP A 336 -8.36 -13.76 9.19
N LEU A 337 -7.65 -13.98 10.30
CA LEU A 337 -6.46 -13.22 10.66
C LEU A 337 -5.35 -13.42 9.63
N ALA A 338 -5.13 -14.67 9.20
CA ALA A 338 -4.16 -14.97 8.14
C ALA A 338 -4.56 -14.33 6.79
N ALA A 339 -5.85 -14.36 6.43
CA ALA A 339 -6.35 -13.68 5.23
C ALA A 339 -6.12 -12.17 5.30
N ALA A 340 -6.39 -11.53 6.44
CA ALA A 340 -6.14 -10.11 6.66
C ALA A 340 -4.65 -9.75 6.55
N PHE A 341 -3.75 -10.59 7.07
CA PHE A 341 -2.30 -10.41 6.89
C PHE A 341 -1.92 -10.41 5.41
N ARG A 342 -2.48 -11.33 4.61
CA ARG A 342 -2.20 -11.40 3.17
C ARG A 342 -2.73 -10.20 2.39
N LEU A 343 -3.76 -9.50 2.88
CA LEU A 343 -4.21 -8.24 2.28
C LEU A 343 -3.17 -7.10 2.40
N ALA A 344 -2.26 -7.17 3.37
CA ALA A 344 -1.20 -6.20 3.59
C ALA A 344 0.18 -6.67 3.06
N THR A 345 0.25 -7.85 2.47
CA THR A 345 1.49 -8.43 1.93
C THR A 345 1.28 -8.86 0.47
N GLN A 346 0.92 -10.10 0.23
CA GLN A 346 0.80 -10.69 -1.10
C GLN A 346 -0.21 -9.94 -1.97
N ALA A 347 -1.43 -9.71 -1.50
CA ALA A 347 -2.48 -9.08 -2.31
C ALA A 347 -2.13 -7.63 -2.68
N SER A 348 -1.60 -6.85 -1.72
CA SER A 348 -1.09 -5.50 -2.00
C SER A 348 0.03 -5.52 -3.03
N ALA A 349 0.99 -6.45 -2.91
CA ALA A 349 2.11 -6.56 -3.82
C ALA A 349 1.66 -6.90 -5.25
N GLU A 350 0.73 -7.86 -5.41
CA GLU A 350 0.14 -8.22 -6.72
C GLU A 350 -0.55 -7.02 -7.38
N ILE A 351 -1.28 -6.20 -6.60
CA ILE A 351 -1.98 -5.01 -7.10
C ILE A 351 -0.99 -3.90 -7.49
N LEU A 352 0.13 -3.78 -6.79
CA LEU A 352 1.21 -2.88 -7.17
C LEU A 352 2.05 -3.40 -8.35
N GLY A 353 1.70 -4.54 -8.94
CA GLY A 353 2.43 -5.14 -10.04
C GLY A 353 3.80 -5.72 -9.63
N ARG A 354 3.98 -6.03 -8.34
CA ARG A 354 5.19 -6.69 -7.84
C ARG A 354 5.08 -8.19 -8.04
N SER A 355 6.18 -8.80 -8.45
CA SER A 355 6.25 -10.27 -8.51
C SER A 355 6.33 -10.81 -7.08
N VAL A 356 5.26 -11.45 -6.63
CA VAL A 356 5.20 -12.12 -5.34
C VAL A 356 4.94 -13.60 -5.55
N GLY A 357 5.92 -14.39 -5.14
CA GLY A 357 5.80 -15.83 -5.00
C GLY A 357 6.13 -16.22 -3.55
N PRO A 358 5.97 -17.50 -3.23
CA PRO A 358 6.50 -18.01 -1.97
C PRO A 358 8.00 -17.74 -1.91
N LEU A 359 8.53 -17.51 -0.70
CA LEU A 359 9.97 -17.40 -0.50
C LEU A 359 10.61 -18.73 -0.88
N GLN A 360 11.44 -18.74 -1.91
CA GLN A 360 12.08 -19.93 -2.48
C GLN A 360 13.45 -19.57 -3.07
N ALA A 361 14.21 -20.55 -3.47
CA ALA A 361 15.46 -20.32 -4.20
C ALA A 361 15.23 -19.47 -5.45
N GLY A 362 16.05 -18.44 -5.64
CA GLY A 362 15.92 -17.43 -6.71
C GLY A 362 15.08 -16.21 -6.34
N SER A 363 14.27 -16.25 -5.27
CA SER A 363 13.51 -15.08 -4.80
C SER A 363 14.44 -13.96 -4.31
N PRO A 364 14.02 -12.68 -4.42
CA PRO A 364 14.71 -11.59 -3.71
C PRO A 364 14.85 -11.92 -2.21
N ALA A 365 15.95 -11.54 -1.62
CA ALA A 365 16.21 -11.72 -0.18
C ALA A 365 15.57 -10.55 0.62
N ASP A 366 14.28 -10.29 0.33
CA ASP A 366 13.41 -9.31 0.98
C ASP A 366 12.36 -10.08 1.79
N PHE A 367 12.46 -10.07 3.11
CA PHE A 367 11.54 -10.80 3.98
C PHE A 367 11.58 -10.26 5.42
N ILE A 368 10.63 -10.70 6.23
CA ILE A 368 10.55 -10.36 7.65
C ILE A 368 10.60 -11.65 8.48
N ILE A 369 11.25 -11.59 9.62
CA ILE A 369 11.12 -12.60 10.68
C ILE A 369 10.36 -11.96 11.84
N LEU A 370 9.19 -12.51 12.16
CA LEU A 370 8.32 -12.09 13.26
C LEU A 370 8.44 -13.07 14.43
N PRO A 371 8.51 -12.63 15.69
CA PRO A 371 8.45 -13.50 16.86
C PRO A 371 7.02 -14.00 17.09
N ALA A 372 6.56 -14.87 16.20
CA ALA A 372 5.25 -15.51 16.21
C ALA A 372 5.36 -16.90 15.57
N ALA A 373 4.48 -17.82 15.90
CA ALA A 373 4.44 -19.16 15.31
C ALA A 373 3.52 -19.27 14.10
N SER A 374 2.62 -18.28 13.86
CA SER A 374 1.69 -18.26 12.76
C SER A 374 1.32 -16.83 12.36
N LEU A 375 0.71 -16.67 11.16
CA LEU A 375 0.16 -15.38 10.72
C LEU A 375 -0.94 -14.87 11.67
N ALA A 376 -1.78 -15.77 12.16
CA ALA A 376 -2.85 -15.42 13.11
C ALA A 376 -2.28 -14.85 14.41
N GLU A 377 -1.27 -15.51 15.00
CA GLU A 377 -0.57 -15.01 16.18
C GLU A 377 0.10 -13.66 15.92
N ALA A 378 0.76 -13.50 14.76
CA ALA A 378 1.38 -12.22 14.39
C ALA A 378 0.36 -11.08 14.36
N VAL A 379 -0.83 -11.30 13.78
CA VAL A 379 -1.91 -10.31 13.75
C VAL A 379 -2.47 -10.03 15.14
N ALA A 380 -2.69 -11.07 15.94
CA ALA A 380 -3.26 -10.93 17.27
C ALA A 380 -2.33 -10.19 18.26
N THR A 381 -1.01 -10.49 18.21
CA THR A 381 -0.03 -9.96 19.15
C THR A 381 0.70 -8.71 18.67
N ARG A 382 0.76 -8.50 17.35
CA ARG A 382 1.42 -7.35 16.68
C ARG A 382 2.82 -7.06 17.22
N PRO A 383 3.73 -8.05 17.16
CA PRO A 383 5.05 -7.92 17.78
C PRO A 383 5.85 -6.78 17.11
N LEU A 384 6.46 -5.93 17.94
CA LEU A 384 7.38 -4.88 17.48
C LEU A 384 8.80 -5.42 17.27
N ASP A 385 9.19 -6.47 18.02
CA ASP A 385 10.51 -7.08 17.92
C ASP A 385 10.61 -7.99 16.71
N ARG A 386 10.66 -7.37 15.54
CA ARG A 386 10.78 -8.03 14.24
C ARG A 386 12.09 -7.68 13.56
N THR A 387 12.64 -8.61 12.76
CA THR A 387 13.83 -8.37 11.94
C THR A 387 13.43 -8.27 10.48
N VAL A 388 13.90 -7.22 9.82
CA VAL A 388 13.57 -6.90 8.41
C VAL A 388 14.82 -7.08 7.55
N PHE A 389 14.68 -7.87 6.49
CA PHE A 389 15.73 -8.09 5.49
C PHE A 389 15.35 -7.40 4.18
N ARG A 390 16.29 -6.66 3.62
CA ARG A 390 16.19 -6.02 2.30
C ARG A 390 17.47 -6.29 1.53
N GLY A 391 17.34 -6.87 0.32
CA GLY A 391 18.49 -7.21 -0.51
C GLY A 391 19.52 -8.10 0.22
N GLY A 392 19.05 -9.02 1.09
CA GLY A 392 19.89 -9.92 1.87
C GLY A 392 20.58 -9.29 3.08
N ALA A 393 20.45 -8.00 3.31
CA ALA A 393 20.96 -7.30 4.49
C ALA A 393 19.85 -7.08 5.53
N ILE A 394 20.21 -7.10 6.81
CA ILE A 394 19.31 -6.69 7.88
C ILE A 394 19.28 -5.17 7.92
N ILE A 395 18.12 -4.57 7.63
CA ILE A 395 17.95 -3.13 7.65
C ILE A 395 17.27 -2.62 8.91
N ALA A 396 16.51 -3.48 9.62
CA ALA A 396 15.83 -3.08 10.85
C ALA A 396 15.70 -4.23 11.84
N ARG A 397 15.70 -3.88 13.14
CA ARG A 397 15.39 -4.78 14.27
C ARG A 397 14.59 -4.03 15.33
N GLY A 398 13.58 -4.70 15.92
CA GLY A 398 12.81 -4.13 17.02
C GLY A 398 12.13 -2.80 16.66
N GLY A 399 11.69 -2.61 15.41
CA GLY A 399 11.06 -1.39 14.96
C GLY A 399 12.01 -0.19 14.78
N ARG A 400 13.32 -0.44 14.62
CA ARG A 400 14.35 0.59 14.41
C ARG A 400 15.27 0.20 13.27
N LEU A 401 15.63 1.16 12.43
CA LEU A 401 16.67 0.97 11.41
C LEU A 401 18.02 0.72 12.07
N VAL A 402 18.85 -0.12 11.42
CA VAL A 402 20.23 -0.47 11.84
C VAL A 402 21.25 -0.16 10.73
N VAL A 403 20.79 0.47 9.63
CA VAL A 403 21.58 0.91 8.49
C VAL A 403 21.70 2.41 8.46
#